data_911b1d8b4beb41599e7f4731bd061c81
#
_entry.id   911b1d8b4beb41599e7f4731bd061c81
#
_cell.length_a   1.000
_cell.length_b   1.000
_cell.length_c   1.000
_cell.angle_alpha   90.00
_cell.angle_beta   90.00
_cell.angle_gamma   90.00
#
_symmetry.space_group_name_H-M   'P 1'
#
loop_
_entity.id
_entity.type
_entity.pdbx_description
1 polymer ?
#
loop_
_entity_poly.entity_id
_entity_poly.type
_entity_poly.pdbx_seq_one_letter_code
_entity_poly.pdbx_strand_id
1 'polypeptide(L)'
;MCRIALDTKGDLSRNYGGIARDCYGYQVSVVDLRNPTKSDGYNLLTLINHYMDVCRREPTNLAARAKAEKYAKILSKTIINPDGENFAQNQYFYDAAEGVLTAVTLLLAEYLPPKRIHGELRERRHIVSVFKLVQELLAPSI
;
A
#
# COMPACT_ATOMS: atom_id res chain seq x y z
N MET A 1 18.06 13.42 -4.12
CA MET A 1 18.56 12.22 -3.37
C MET A 1 17.54 11.89 -2.30
N CYS A 2 17.00 10.65 -2.24
CA CYS A 2 16.07 10.21 -1.21
C CYS A 2 16.86 9.60 -0.04
N ARG A 3 16.48 9.92 1.19
CA ARG A 3 17.09 9.35 2.40
C ARG A 3 15.99 8.83 3.32
N ILE A 4 16.19 7.65 3.89
CA ILE A 4 15.30 7.03 4.87
C ILE A 4 16.10 6.90 6.16
N ALA A 5 15.51 7.34 7.27
CA ALA A 5 16.10 7.24 8.59
C ALA A 5 15.11 6.58 9.57
N LEU A 6 15.62 5.68 10.41
CA LEU A 6 14.87 5.12 11.54
C LEU A 6 15.11 5.98 12.77
N ASP A 7 14.04 6.46 13.36
CA ASP A 7 14.08 7.33 14.54
C ASP A 7 13.36 6.67 15.71
N THR A 8 14.09 5.97 16.54
CA THR A 8 13.53 5.19 17.67
C THR A 8 12.98 6.05 18.79
N LYS A 9 13.46 7.30 18.93
CA LYS A 9 13.11 8.23 20.03
C LYS A 9 12.33 9.46 19.57
N GLY A 10 12.26 9.72 18.26
CA GLY A 10 11.66 10.92 17.69
C GLY A 10 12.59 12.13 17.70
N ASP A 11 13.85 11.96 18.07
CA ASP A 11 14.81 13.05 18.18
C ASP A 11 15.29 13.56 16.82
N LEU A 12 15.44 12.67 15.84
CA LEU A 12 15.87 13.03 14.49
C LEU A 12 14.84 13.92 13.81
N SER A 13 13.56 13.54 13.84
CA SER A 13 12.50 14.34 13.22
C SER A 13 12.32 15.67 13.92
N ARG A 14 12.39 15.68 15.27
CA ARG A 14 12.22 16.88 16.09
C ARG A 14 13.36 17.90 15.90
N ASN A 15 14.60 17.43 15.92
CA ASN A 15 15.77 18.32 15.92
C ASN A 15 16.25 18.67 14.52
N TYR A 16 16.07 17.79 13.54
CA TYR A 16 16.65 17.97 12.21
C TYR A 16 15.62 18.06 11.08
N GLY A 17 14.35 17.70 11.32
CA GLY A 17 13.31 17.75 10.31
C GLY A 17 13.07 19.16 9.77
N GLY A 18 13.04 20.16 10.66
CA GLY A 18 12.95 21.57 10.27
C GLY A 18 14.15 22.04 9.45
N ILE A 19 15.36 21.72 9.92
CA ILE A 19 16.61 22.10 9.22
C ILE A 19 16.66 21.47 7.81
N ALA A 20 16.27 20.19 7.69
CA ALA A 20 16.25 19.51 6.40
C ALA A 20 15.26 20.16 5.43
N ARG A 21 14.10 20.61 5.91
CA ARG A 21 13.09 21.31 5.11
C ARG A 21 13.51 22.72 4.75
N ASP A 22 13.87 23.50 5.76
CA ASP A 22 14.00 24.95 5.63
C ASP A 22 15.37 25.38 5.08
N CYS A 23 16.45 24.64 5.43
CA CYS A 23 17.80 24.97 4.99
C CYS A 23 18.23 24.20 3.73
N TYR A 24 17.74 22.96 3.58
CA TYR A 24 18.17 22.08 2.48
C TYR A 24 17.08 21.80 1.45
N GLY A 25 15.88 22.30 1.63
CA GLY A 25 14.75 22.15 0.69
C GLY A 25 14.26 20.71 0.53
N TYR A 26 14.48 19.84 1.51
CA TYR A 26 13.97 18.48 1.47
C TYR A 26 12.46 18.44 1.76
N GLN A 27 11.75 17.61 1.03
CA GLN A 27 10.42 17.19 1.46
C GLN A 27 10.58 16.12 2.55
N VAL A 28 10.19 16.45 3.77
CA VAL A 28 10.29 15.58 4.93
C VAL A 28 8.93 15.00 5.22
N SER A 29 8.83 13.66 5.23
CA SER A 29 7.64 12.91 5.67
C SER A 29 8.02 12.04 6.86
N VAL A 30 7.16 12.03 7.88
CA VAL A 30 7.38 11.31 9.13
C VAL A 30 6.24 10.34 9.36
N VAL A 31 6.56 9.04 9.37
CA VAL A 31 5.61 7.99 9.77
C VAL A 31 5.84 7.69 11.25
N ASP A 32 4.92 8.15 12.10
CA ASP A 32 4.98 7.98 13.55
C ASP A 32 3.93 6.96 14.01
N LEU A 33 4.39 5.76 14.33
CA LEU A 33 3.52 4.66 14.78
C LEU A 33 3.02 4.85 16.23
N ARG A 34 3.65 5.72 17.02
CA ARG A 34 3.25 6.02 18.39
C ARG A 34 2.14 7.08 18.43
N ASN A 35 2.22 8.05 17.52
CA ASN A 35 1.27 9.15 17.42
C ASN A 35 0.64 9.22 16.03
N PRO A 36 -0.22 8.26 15.67
CA PRO A 36 -0.78 8.16 14.31
C PRO A 36 -1.56 9.40 13.88
N THR A 37 -2.07 10.20 14.82
CA THR A 37 -2.77 11.46 14.53
C THR A 37 -1.86 12.60 14.07
N LYS A 38 -0.54 12.48 14.34
CA LYS A 38 0.50 13.43 13.94
C LYS A 38 1.42 12.86 12.85
N SER A 39 1.15 11.66 12.42
CA SER A 39 1.91 10.93 11.41
C SER A 39 1.44 11.31 10.02
N ASP A 40 2.39 11.38 9.08
CA ASP A 40 2.03 11.38 7.67
C ASP A 40 1.40 10.02 7.29
N GLY A 41 0.40 10.06 6.44
CA GLY A 41 -0.27 8.87 5.95
C GLY A 41 0.61 8.10 4.95
N TYR A 42 0.67 6.78 5.12
CA TYR A 42 1.31 5.90 4.15
C TYR A 42 0.31 4.87 3.61
N ASN A 43 0.03 4.94 2.33
CA ASN A 43 -0.84 3.97 1.68
C ASN A 43 0.01 2.91 0.96
N LEU A 44 -0.03 1.68 1.46
CA LEU A 44 0.69 0.53 0.88
C LEU A 44 0.34 0.26 -0.59
N LEU A 45 -0.86 0.65 -1.01
CA LEU A 45 -1.35 0.44 -2.37
C LEU A 45 -0.99 1.57 -3.33
N THR A 46 -0.24 2.59 -2.91
CA THR A 46 0.05 3.79 -3.74
C THR A 46 0.57 3.45 -5.13
N LEU A 47 1.56 2.56 -5.23
CA LEU A 47 2.15 2.17 -6.52
C LEU A 47 1.17 1.35 -7.36
N ILE A 48 0.44 0.44 -6.73
CA ILE A 48 -0.57 -0.39 -7.40
C ILE A 48 -1.66 0.50 -7.99
N ASN A 49 -2.20 1.41 -7.16
CA ASN A 49 -3.22 2.37 -7.57
C ASN A 49 -2.75 3.27 -8.71
N HIS A 50 -1.51 3.78 -8.62
CA HIS A 50 -0.92 4.60 -9.66
C HIS A 50 -0.88 3.88 -11.01
N TYR A 51 -0.36 2.66 -11.06
CA TYR A 51 -0.27 1.90 -12.31
C TYR A 51 -1.64 1.45 -12.82
N MET A 52 -2.58 1.13 -11.94
CA MET A 52 -3.97 0.85 -12.36
C MET A 52 -4.68 2.09 -12.90
N ASP A 53 -4.40 3.27 -12.37
CA ASP A 53 -4.92 4.53 -12.92
C ASP A 53 -4.30 4.86 -14.29
N VAL A 54 -3.03 4.49 -14.53
CA VAL A 54 -2.42 4.54 -15.86
C VAL A 54 -3.14 3.59 -16.82
N CYS A 55 -3.38 2.33 -16.40
CA CYS A 55 -4.13 1.36 -17.23
C CYS A 55 -5.55 1.83 -17.58
N ARG A 56 -6.20 2.52 -16.65
CA ARG A 56 -7.56 3.06 -16.87
C ARG A 56 -7.55 4.17 -17.92
N ARG A 57 -6.50 4.99 -17.97
CA ARG A 57 -6.32 6.05 -18.98
C ARG A 57 -5.83 5.50 -20.31
N GLU A 58 -5.00 4.47 -20.25
CA GLU A 58 -4.35 3.84 -21.42
C GLU A 58 -4.55 2.31 -21.35
N PRO A 59 -5.72 1.78 -21.77
CA PRO A 59 -6.04 0.35 -21.64
C PRO A 59 -5.08 -0.59 -22.39
N THR A 60 -4.38 -0.10 -23.39
CA THR A 60 -3.39 -0.85 -24.17
C THR A 60 -2.00 -0.91 -23.52
N ASN A 61 -1.79 -0.19 -22.42
CA ASN A 61 -0.50 -0.13 -21.71
C ASN A 61 -0.28 -1.37 -20.85
N LEU A 62 0.10 -2.48 -21.51
CA LEU A 62 0.37 -3.76 -20.82
C LEU A 62 1.52 -3.66 -19.81
N ALA A 63 2.49 -2.75 -20.05
CA ALA A 63 3.60 -2.57 -19.13
C ALA A 63 3.16 -1.98 -17.78
N ALA A 64 2.18 -1.06 -17.80
CA ALA A 64 1.61 -0.52 -16.56
C ALA A 64 0.84 -1.61 -15.81
N ARG A 65 0.05 -2.44 -16.51
CA ARG A 65 -0.67 -3.57 -15.90
C ARG A 65 0.28 -4.58 -15.26
N ALA A 66 1.33 -4.98 -15.96
CA ALA A 66 2.35 -5.88 -15.41
C ALA A 66 3.04 -5.31 -14.16
N LYS A 67 3.26 -3.99 -14.10
CA LYS A 67 3.80 -3.34 -12.89
C LYS A 67 2.81 -3.34 -11.74
N ALA A 68 1.53 -3.08 -11.96
CA ALA A 68 0.50 -3.15 -10.94
C ALA A 68 0.42 -4.57 -10.35
N GLU A 69 0.39 -5.60 -11.19
CA GLU A 69 0.39 -7.01 -10.79
C GLU A 69 1.65 -7.37 -9.98
N LYS A 70 2.83 -6.93 -10.45
CA LYS A 70 4.08 -7.15 -9.74
C LYS A 70 4.06 -6.57 -8.33
N TYR A 71 3.62 -5.33 -8.17
CA TYR A 71 3.58 -4.68 -6.86
C TYR A 71 2.49 -5.28 -5.95
N ALA A 72 1.35 -5.67 -6.49
CA ALA A 72 0.32 -6.39 -5.75
C ALA A 72 0.85 -7.73 -5.22
N LYS A 73 1.57 -8.48 -6.05
CA LYS A 73 2.17 -9.75 -5.67
C LYS A 73 3.26 -9.58 -4.60
N ILE A 74 4.13 -8.57 -4.73
CA ILE A 74 5.15 -8.26 -3.72
C ILE A 74 4.48 -7.93 -2.39
N LEU A 75 3.46 -7.08 -2.39
CA LEU A 75 2.72 -6.71 -1.19
C LEU A 75 2.08 -7.93 -0.52
N SER A 76 1.35 -8.74 -1.29
CA SER A 76 0.68 -9.95 -0.78
C SER A 76 1.68 -10.94 -0.19
N LYS A 77 2.79 -11.18 -0.87
CA LYS A 77 3.86 -12.05 -0.38
C LYS A 77 4.45 -11.53 0.93
N THR A 78 4.73 -10.25 1.02
CA THR A 78 5.29 -9.63 2.24
C THR A 78 4.32 -9.72 3.43
N ILE A 79 3.01 -9.67 3.19
CA ILE A 79 2.00 -9.80 4.25
C ILE A 79 1.83 -11.25 4.70
N ILE A 80 1.78 -12.19 3.74
CA ILE A 80 1.50 -13.61 4.03
C ILE A 80 2.75 -14.34 4.53
N ASN A 81 3.92 -14.02 3.98
CA ASN A 81 5.19 -14.66 4.31
C ASN A 81 6.31 -13.63 4.42
N PRO A 82 6.33 -12.81 5.50
CA PRO A 82 7.30 -11.72 5.65
C PRO A 82 8.75 -12.22 5.74
N ASP A 83 8.97 -13.37 6.36
CA ASP A 83 10.30 -13.91 6.61
C ASP A 83 10.81 -14.79 5.46
N GLY A 84 9.99 -15.08 4.47
CA GLY A 84 10.34 -15.92 3.32
C GLY A 84 10.58 -17.38 3.69
N GLU A 85 9.99 -17.83 4.78
CA GLU A 85 10.13 -19.21 5.25
C GLU A 85 9.51 -20.21 4.28
N ASN A 86 10.11 -21.41 4.21
CA ASN A 86 9.61 -22.49 3.40
C ASN A 86 8.72 -23.39 4.27
N PHE A 87 7.41 -23.28 4.10
CA PHE A 87 6.42 -23.96 4.94
C PHE A 87 6.16 -25.45 4.53
N ALA A 88 7.03 -26.03 3.72
CA ALA A 88 6.98 -27.44 3.34
C ALA A 88 5.57 -27.94 3.01
N GLN A 89 4.93 -28.69 3.92
CA GLN A 89 3.60 -29.27 3.71
C GLN A 89 2.47 -28.23 3.59
N ASN A 90 2.64 -27.03 4.14
CA ASN A 90 1.62 -25.98 4.14
C ASN A 90 1.81 -24.95 3.02
N GLN A 91 2.82 -25.11 2.16
CA GLN A 91 3.14 -24.14 1.10
C GLN A 91 1.93 -23.84 0.21
N TYR A 92 1.13 -24.85 -0.11
CA TYR A 92 -0.07 -24.68 -0.94
C TYR A 92 -1.07 -23.66 -0.35
N PHE A 93 -1.28 -23.69 0.98
CA PHE A 93 -2.21 -22.75 1.62
C PHE A 93 -1.68 -21.31 1.62
N TYR A 94 -0.38 -21.13 1.78
CA TYR A 94 0.24 -19.80 1.71
C TYR A 94 0.21 -19.25 0.28
N ASP A 95 0.49 -20.05 -0.71
CA ASP A 95 0.42 -19.68 -2.13
C ASP A 95 -1.02 -19.33 -2.54
N ALA A 96 -2.01 -20.07 -2.07
CA ALA A 96 -3.42 -19.79 -2.29
C ALA A 96 -3.84 -18.47 -1.63
N ALA A 97 -3.43 -18.24 -0.38
CA ALA A 97 -3.71 -16.99 0.34
C ALA A 97 -3.06 -15.78 -0.34
N GLU A 98 -1.81 -15.91 -0.79
CA GLU A 98 -1.10 -14.88 -1.58
C GLU A 98 -1.86 -14.58 -2.88
N GLY A 99 -2.31 -15.62 -3.58
CA GLY A 99 -3.11 -15.48 -4.80
C GLY A 99 -4.41 -14.73 -4.59
N VAL A 100 -5.18 -15.09 -3.55
CA VAL A 100 -6.44 -14.42 -3.19
C VAL A 100 -6.19 -12.97 -2.82
N LEU A 101 -5.21 -12.69 -1.96
CA LEU A 101 -4.91 -11.32 -1.53
C LEU A 101 -4.46 -10.45 -2.72
N THR A 102 -3.66 -11.00 -3.62
CA THR A 102 -3.25 -10.33 -4.87
C THR A 102 -4.45 -10.01 -5.75
N ALA A 103 -5.33 -10.99 -5.99
CA ALA A 103 -6.50 -10.82 -6.83
C ALA A 103 -7.46 -9.76 -6.27
N VAL A 104 -7.75 -9.80 -4.96
CA VAL A 104 -8.63 -8.83 -4.30
C VAL A 104 -8.02 -7.42 -4.31
N THR A 105 -6.70 -7.32 -4.12
CA THR A 105 -6.00 -6.03 -4.19
C THR A 105 -6.11 -5.40 -5.59
N LEU A 106 -5.91 -6.18 -6.64
CA LEU A 106 -6.04 -5.72 -8.03
C LEU A 106 -7.50 -5.36 -8.37
N LEU A 107 -8.44 -6.19 -7.94
CA LEU A 107 -9.87 -5.94 -8.11
C LEU A 107 -10.27 -4.60 -7.49
N LEU A 108 -9.85 -4.35 -6.24
CA LEU A 108 -10.11 -3.11 -5.55
C LEU A 108 -9.47 -1.91 -6.28
N ALA A 109 -8.22 -2.06 -6.71
CA ALA A 109 -7.50 -0.99 -7.41
C ALA A 109 -8.14 -0.66 -8.78
N GLU A 110 -8.73 -1.64 -9.47
CA GLU A 110 -9.37 -1.47 -10.75
C GLU A 110 -10.78 -0.85 -10.63
N TYR A 111 -11.60 -1.35 -9.71
CA TYR A 111 -13.04 -1.03 -9.66
C TYR A 111 -13.43 -0.01 -8.61
N LEU A 112 -12.54 0.39 -7.69
CA LEU A 112 -12.82 1.39 -6.67
C LEU A 112 -12.05 2.69 -6.92
N PRO A 113 -12.45 3.54 -7.87
CA PRO A 113 -11.73 4.78 -8.14
C PRO A 113 -11.82 5.74 -6.94
N PRO A 114 -10.87 6.68 -6.80
CA PRO A 114 -10.96 7.73 -5.81
C PRO A 114 -12.26 8.53 -6.00
N LYS A 115 -12.88 8.93 -4.89
CA LYS A 115 -14.15 9.68 -4.90
C LYS A 115 -13.94 11.11 -4.40
N ARG A 116 -14.61 12.07 -5.02
CA ARG A 116 -14.68 13.43 -4.49
C ARG A 116 -15.67 13.48 -3.33
N ILE A 117 -15.20 13.90 -2.17
CA ILE A 117 -16.01 14.11 -0.97
C ILE A 117 -15.75 15.55 -0.51
N HIS A 118 -16.78 16.37 -0.42
CA HIS A 118 -16.68 17.81 -0.09
C HIS A 118 -15.67 18.59 -0.95
N GLY A 119 -15.58 18.25 -2.26
CA GLY A 119 -14.67 18.91 -3.20
C GLY A 119 -13.24 18.35 -3.22
N GLU A 120 -12.82 17.58 -2.22
CA GLU A 120 -11.52 16.93 -2.15
C GLU A 120 -11.55 15.53 -2.74
N LEU A 121 -10.50 15.18 -3.51
CA LEU A 121 -10.33 13.83 -4.03
C LEU A 121 -9.79 12.93 -2.92
N ARG A 122 -10.62 11.99 -2.43
CA ARG A 122 -10.21 11.03 -1.41
C ARG A 122 -9.92 9.66 -2.01
N GLU A 123 -8.73 9.18 -1.71
CA GLU A 123 -8.34 7.81 -2.02
C GLU A 123 -9.09 6.83 -1.10
N ARG A 124 -9.67 5.80 -1.71
CA ARG A 124 -10.44 4.76 -1.01
C ARG A 124 -9.77 3.40 -1.08
N ARG A 125 -8.78 3.27 -1.94
CA ARG A 125 -8.03 2.03 -2.19
C ARG A 125 -6.86 1.96 -1.22
N HIS A 126 -7.06 1.34 -0.08
CA HIS A 126 -6.05 1.12 0.94
C HIS A 126 -6.20 -0.27 1.55
N ILE A 127 -5.18 -0.73 2.26
CA ILE A 127 -5.10 -2.11 2.76
C ILE A 127 -6.31 -2.50 3.63
N VAL A 128 -6.87 -1.59 4.41
CA VAL A 128 -8.08 -1.85 5.22
C VAL A 128 -9.28 -2.18 4.33
N SER A 129 -9.41 -1.52 3.17
CA SER A 129 -10.48 -1.82 2.20
C SER A 129 -10.31 -3.20 1.57
N VAL A 130 -9.06 -3.62 1.33
CA VAL A 130 -8.75 -4.98 0.85
C VAL A 130 -9.21 -6.02 1.86
N PHE A 131 -8.82 -5.87 3.14
CA PHE A 131 -9.23 -6.83 4.17
C PHE A 131 -10.74 -6.85 4.43
N LYS A 132 -11.41 -5.70 4.38
CA LYS A 132 -12.89 -5.65 4.46
C LYS A 132 -13.53 -6.44 3.32
N LEU A 133 -13.05 -6.24 2.09
CA LEU A 133 -13.57 -6.98 0.94
C LEU A 133 -13.32 -8.49 1.08
N VAL A 134 -12.15 -8.92 1.54
CA VAL A 134 -11.86 -10.33 1.83
C VAL A 134 -12.84 -10.88 2.88
N GLN A 135 -13.08 -10.14 3.96
CA GLN A 135 -14.03 -10.56 5.00
C GLN A 135 -15.45 -10.70 4.46
N GLU A 136 -15.91 -9.78 3.63
CA GLU A 136 -17.23 -9.84 3.00
C GLU A 136 -17.36 -11.03 2.03
N LEU A 137 -16.31 -11.32 1.26
CA LEU A 137 -16.28 -12.47 0.34
C LEU A 137 -16.26 -13.82 1.06
N LEU A 138 -15.66 -13.88 2.25
CA LEU A 138 -15.56 -15.09 3.05
C LEU A 138 -16.71 -15.24 4.07
N ALA A 139 -17.51 -14.19 4.28
CA ALA A 139 -18.66 -14.26 5.15
C ALA A 139 -19.69 -15.25 4.55
N PRO A 140 -20.17 -16.24 5.32
CA PRO A 140 -21.22 -17.12 4.84
C PRO A 140 -22.46 -16.28 4.53
N SER A 141 -22.99 -16.43 3.33
CA SER A 141 -24.30 -15.86 2.99
C SER A 141 -25.35 -16.53 3.90
N ILE A 142 -25.82 -15.80 4.88
CA ILE A 142 -26.94 -16.20 5.74
C ILE A 142 -28.24 -15.90 5.00
#